data_9f8c54c682b989dd0691f39369b98df7
#
_entry.id   9f8c54c682b989dd0691f39369b98df7
#
_cell.length_a   1.000
_cell.length_b   1.000
_cell.length_c   1.000
_cell.angle_alpha   90.00
_cell.angle_beta   90.00
_cell.angle_gamma   90.00
#
_symmetry.space_group_name_H-M   'P 1'
#
loop_
_entity.id
_entity.type
_entity.pdbx_description
1 polymer ?
#
loop_
_entity_poly.entity_id
_entity_poly.type
_entity_poly.pdbx_seq_one_letter_code
_entity_poly.pdbx_strand_id
1 'polypeptide(L)'
;MIQFQTELLFPVRAVPPAGPLPPGAERLRVATADGETLHGVHLPPATQENAPKTLILGFGGNAWNGQEVATYLHGIFPEAHVVAFHYRGYHPSTGSPSADALLEDAPLLFDEAMKRVGPERIVVAGFSIGSGVAARLSRLRKLDGMILVTPFDSLRAVAQDLYPWLPIVPFFQHEMAAADDLAGSATPVAIISAEQDEIIQTTRTDALRQRAGALKFDRTIAGAGHNDIYHRADFQASMREALEAVAPK
;
A
#
# COMPACT_ATOMS: atom_id res chain seq x y z
N MET A 1 24.69 8.12 -8.15
CA MET A 1 23.83 8.71 -7.11
C MET A 1 22.36 8.26 -7.28
N ILE A 2 21.78 8.35 -8.48
CA ILE A 2 20.37 7.95 -8.76
C ILE A 2 20.14 6.47 -8.47
N GLN A 3 20.98 5.60 -9.02
CA GLN A 3 20.89 4.14 -8.84
C GLN A 3 20.96 3.73 -7.36
N PHE A 4 21.76 4.43 -6.56
CA PHE A 4 21.84 4.18 -5.12
C PHE A 4 20.53 4.51 -4.37
N GLN A 5 19.86 5.61 -4.73
CA GLN A 5 18.56 5.95 -4.13
C GLN A 5 17.50 4.91 -4.50
N THR A 6 17.47 4.47 -5.75
CA THR A 6 16.54 3.45 -6.23
C THR A 6 16.75 2.13 -5.49
N GLU A 7 17.99 1.66 -5.36
CA GLU A 7 18.29 0.40 -4.65
C GLU A 7 17.96 0.47 -3.15
N LEU A 8 18.09 1.65 -2.53
CA LEU A 8 17.78 1.86 -1.14
C LEU A 8 16.25 1.84 -0.88
N LEU A 9 15.49 2.51 -1.75
CA LEU A 9 14.04 2.62 -1.62
C LEU A 9 13.30 1.40 -2.18
N PHE A 10 13.87 0.76 -3.20
CA PHE A 10 13.31 -0.39 -3.89
C PHE A 10 14.35 -1.51 -3.96
N PRO A 11 14.58 -2.24 -2.86
CA PRO A 11 15.63 -3.27 -2.78
C PRO A 11 15.18 -4.55 -3.50
N VAL A 12 15.09 -4.51 -4.84
CA VAL A 12 14.60 -5.62 -5.68
C VAL A 12 15.25 -6.96 -5.32
N ARG A 13 16.56 -6.95 -5.02
CA ARG A 13 17.31 -8.16 -4.66
C ARG A 13 16.97 -8.73 -3.28
N ALA A 14 16.40 -7.89 -2.41
CA ALA A 14 16.00 -8.30 -1.06
C ALA A 14 14.54 -8.79 -1.01
N VAL A 15 13.78 -8.59 -2.10
CA VAL A 15 12.38 -9.06 -2.17
C VAL A 15 12.38 -10.58 -2.29
N PRO A 16 11.79 -11.31 -1.33
CA PRO A 16 11.72 -12.76 -1.41
C PRO A 16 10.93 -13.21 -2.65
N PRO A 17 11.31 -14.32 -3.29
CA PRO A 17 10.48 -14.88 -4.36
C PRO A 17 9.14 -15.31 -3.79
N ALA A 18 8.08 -15.10 -4.58
CA ALA A 18 6.75 -15.57 -4.20
C ALA A 18 6.73 -17.10 -4.06
N GLY A 19 6.11 -17.58 -3.00
CA GLY A 19 5.88 -19.00 -2.78
C GLY A 19 4.85 -19.60 -3.75
N PRO A 20 4.42 -20.85 -3.56
CA PRO A 20 3.33 -21.44 -4.34
C PRO A 20 2.04 -20.64 -4.13
N LEU A 21 1.23 -20.56 -5.18
CA LEU A 21 -0.07 -19.90 -5.10
C LEU A 21 -1.00 -20.62 -4.11
N PRO A 22 -1.71 -19.87 -3.25
CA PRO A 22 -2.76 -20.45 -2.43
C PRO A 22 -3.87 -21.11 -3.28
N PRO A 23 -4.57 -22.13 -2.75
CA PRO A 23 -5.70 -22.72 -3.43
C PRO A 23 -6.76 -21.69 -3.81
N GLY A 24 -7.29 -21.77 -5.04
CA GLY A 24 -8.29 -20.82 -5.55
C GLY A 24 -7.76 -19.48 -6.01
N ALA A 25 -6.45 -19.20 -5.80
CA ALA A 25 -5.83 -17.97 -6.27
C ALA A 25 -5.72 -17.94 -7.80
N GLU A 26 -5.90 -16.76 -8.36
CA GLU A 26 -5.80 -16.50 -9.80
C GLU A 26 -4.65 -15.55 -10.09
N ARG A 27 -3.87 -15.85 -11.12
CA ARG A 27 -2.83 -14.94 -11.63
C ARG A 27 -3.44 -13.82 -12.43
N LEU A 28 -3.00 -12.60 -12.16
CA LEU A 28 -3.35 -11.43 -12.96
C LEU A 28 -2.13 -10.96 -13.75
N ARG A 29 -2.40 -10.28 -14.86
CA ARG A 29 -1.36 -9.75 -15.72
C ARG A 29 -1.84 -8.46 -16.38
N VAL A 30 -1.04 -7.40 -16.27
CA VAL A 30 -1.32 -6.09 -16.85
C VAL A 30 -0.14 -5.68 -17.71
N ALA A 31 -0.39 -5.28 -18.95
CA ALA A 31 0.61 -4.67 -19.81
C ALA A 31 0.58 -3.14 -19.61
N THR A 32 1.74 -2.53 -19.45
CA THR A 32 1.89 -1.08 -19.36
C THR A 32 2.11 -0.46 -20.74
N ALA A 33 1.90 0.85 -20.87
CA ALA A 33 2.04 1.55 -22.14
C ALA A 33 3.49 1.55 -22.67
N ASP A 34 4.47 1.44 -21.78
CA ASP A 34 5.90 1.37 -22.11
C ASP A 34 6.42 -0.07 -22.37
N GLY A 35 5.50 -1.05 -22.41
CA GLY A 35 5.79 -2.42 -22.82
C GLY A 35 6.18 -3.37 -21.69
N GLU A 36 6.13 -2.92 -20.44
CA GLU A 36 6.37 -3.78 -19.29
C GLU A 36 5.15 -4.64 -18.96
N THR A 37 5.37 -5.67 -18.17
CA THR A 37 4.30 -6.56 -17.71
C THR A 37 4.30 -6.63 -16.20
N LEU A 38 3.17 -6.26 -15.59
CA LEU A 38 2.94 -6.35 -14.17
C LEU A 38 2.14 -7.60 -13.84
N HIS A 39 2.61 -8.36 -12.87
CA HIS A 39 1.98 -9.58 -12.42
C HIS A 39 1.33 -9.37 -11.06
N GLY A 40 0.16 -9.96 -10.86
CA GLY A 40 -0.57 -9.89 -9.61
C GLY A 40 -1.29 -11.18 -9.28
N VAL A 41 -1.95 -11.16 -8.15
CA VAL A 41 -2.72 -12.27 -7.63
C VAL A 41 -4.08 -11.77 -7.16
N HIS A 42 -5.12 -12.50 -7.51
CA HIS A 42 -6.46 -12.36 -6.96
C HIS A 42 -6.77 -13.56 -6.07
N LEU A 43 -7.16 -13.30 -4.84
CA LEU A 43 -7.68 -14.28 -3.88
C LEU A 43 -9.17 -14.04 -3.71
N PRO A 44 -10.04 -14.98 -4.11
CA PRO A 44 -11.47 -14.87 -3.85
C PRO A 44 -11.77 -15.07 -2.36
N PRO A 45 -12.95 -14.64 -1.87
CA PRO A 45 -13.35 -14.87 -0.49
C PRO A 45 -13.26 -16.34 -0.09
N ALA A 46 -12.70 -16.61 1.10
CA ALA A 46 -12.67 -17.94 1.68
C ALA A 46 -14.02 -18.33 2.29
N THR A 47 -14.84 -17.32 2.65
CA THR A 47 -16.18 -17.51 3.23
C THR A 47 -17.20 -16.82 2.35
N GLN A 48 -18.33 -17.48 2.11
CA GLN A 48 -19.49 -16.86 1.44
C GLN A 48 -20.40 -16.26 2.50
N GLU A 49 -20.33 -14.94 2.66
CA GLU A 49 -21.28 -14.19 3.46
C GLU A 49 -22.24 -13.41 2.55
N ASN A 50 -23.47 -13.16 3.02
CA ASN A 50 -24.42 -12.24 2.38
C ASN A 50 -24.02 -10.77 2.65
N ALA A 51 -22.76 -10.44 2.36
CA ALA A 51 -22.19 -9.12 2.53
C ALA A 51 -21.96 -8.48 1.14
N PRO A 52 -21.92 -7.15 1.04
CA PRO A 52 -21.56 -6.48 -0.20
C PRO A 52 -20.22 -6.98 -0.73
N LYS A 53 -20.15 -7.23 -2.03
CA LYS A 53 -18.94 -7.71 -2.71
C LYS A 53 -17.81 -6.69 -2.55
N THR A 54 -16.95 -6.92 -1.58
CA THR A 54 -15.86 -6.01 -1.23
C THR A 54 -14.54 -6.46 -1.85
N LEU A 55 -13.83 -5.53 -2.47
CA LEU A 55 -12.47 -5.69 -2.94
C LEU A 55 -11.50 -4.93 -2.03
N ILE A 56 -10.46 -5.61 -1.56
CA ILE A 56 -9.29 -5.01 -0.95
C ILE A 56 -8.14 -5.02 -1.98
N LEU A 57 -7.71 -3.85 -2.42
CA LEU A 57 -6.54 -3.72 -3.29
C LEU A 57 -5.32 -3.34 -2.45
N GLY A 58 -4.33 -4.23 -2.40
CA GLY A 58 -3.14 -4.09 -1.57
C GLY A 58 -1.93 -3.50 -2.29
N PHE A 59 -1.25 -2.53 -1.66
CA PHE A 59 0.06 -1.99 -2.04
C PHE A 59 1.05 -2.23 -0.91
N GLY A 60 2.03 -3.08 -1.14
CA GLY A 60 2.99 -3.50 -0.13
C GLY A 60 4.06 -2.47 0.23
N GLY A 61 4.85 -2.79 1.26
CA GLY A 61 6.07 -2.07 1.58
C GLY A 61 7.19 -2.32 0.56
N ASN A 62 8.32 -1.65 0.74
CA ASN A 62 9.41 -1.61 -0.23
C ASN A 62 10.14 -2.95 -0.49
N ALA A 63 10.05 -3.91 0.41
CA ALA A 63 10.67 -5.24 0.27
C ALA A 63 9.64 -6.38 0.28
N TRP A 64 8.40 -6.12 -0.07
CA TRP A 64 7.30 -7.07 0.04
C TRP A 64 6.74 -7.42 -1.35
N ASN A 65 6.71 -8.71 -1.71
CA ASN A 65 6.13 -9.11 -2.98
C ASN A 65 4.60 -9.11 -2.97
N GLY A 66 4.00 -8.86 -4.12
CA GLY A 66 2.55 -8.68 -4.23
C GLY A 66 1.73 -9.90 -3.83
N GLN A 67 2.22 -11.12 -4.07
CA GLN A 67 1.52 -12.34 -3.67
C GLN A 67 1.45 -12.49 -2.15
N GLU A 68 2.52 -12.17 -1.43
CA GLU A 68 2.53 -12.19 0.03
C GLU A 68 1.63 -11.11 0.61
N VAL A 69 1.61 -9.91 0.01
CA VAL A 69 0.66 -8.84 0.38
C VAL A 69 -0.78 -9.34 0.24
N ALA A 70 -1.13 -9.97 -0.89
CA ALA A 70 -2.46 -10.52 -1.11
C ALA A 70 -2.81 -11.60 -0.08
N THR A 71 -1.89 -12.53 0.18
CA THR A 71 -2.08 -13.61 1.15
C THR A 71 -2.25 -13.07 2.57
N TYR A 72 -1.44 -12.08 2.94
CA TYR A 72 -1.51 -11.43 4.24
C TYR A 72 -2.85 -10.72 4.45
N LEU A 73 -3.27 -9.90 3.50
CA LEU A 73 -4.56 -9.20 3.56
C LEU A 73 -5.74 -10.17 3.56
N HIS A 74 -5.67 -11.24 2.79
CA HIS A 74 -6.73 -12.26 2.77
C HIS A 74 -6.83 -13.02 4.11
N GLY A 75 -5.73 -13.18 4.83
CA GLY A 75 -5.75 -13.72 6.20
C GLY A 75 -6.45 -12.78 7.20
N ILE A 76 -6.40 -11.48 6.98
CA ILE A 76 -7.10 -10.48 7.81
C ILE A 76 -8.56 -10.34 7.39
N PHE A 77 -8.85 -10.37 6.09
CA PHE A 77 -10.18 -10.14 5.48
C PHE A 77 -10.62 -11.34 4.65
N PRO A 78 -10.85 -12.51 5.26
CA PRO A 78 -11.18 -13.74 4.53
C PRO A 78 -12.52 -13.70 3.80
N GLU A 79 -13.39 -12.73 4.13
CA GLU A 79 -14.68 -12.50 3.49
C GLU A 79 -14.60 -11.58 2.25
N ALA A 80 -13.44 -10.96 1.99
CA ALA A 80 -13.26 -10.04 0.88
C ALA A 80 -12.50 -10.70 -0.30
N HIS A 81 -12.75 -10.18 -1.51
CA HIS A 81 -11.81 -10.36 -2.60
C HIS A 81 -10.54 -9.55 -2.31
N VAL A 82 -9.38 -10.15 -2.46
CA VAL A 82 -8.10 -9.45 -2.30
C VAL A 82 -7.32 -9.50 -3.60
N VAL A 83 -6.81 -8.35 -4.02
CA VAL A 83 -5.91 -8.23 -5.18
C VAL A 83 -4.67 -7.47 -4.77
N ALA A 84 -3.50 -7.96 -5.15
CA ALA A 84 -2.27 -7.21 -5.07
C ALA A 84 -1.34 -7.58 -6.24
N PHE A 85 -0.48 -6.63 -6.60
CA PHE A 85 0.47 -6.79 -7.70
C PHE A 85 1.90 -6.64 -7.19
N HIS A 86 2.81 -7.38 -7.83
CA HIS A 86 4.24 -7.13 -7.70
C HIS A 86 4.57 -5.80 -8.35
N TYR A 87 5.27 -4.94 -7.65
CA TYR A 87 5.73 -3.69 -8.23
C TYR A 87 6.62 -3.93 -9.45
N ARG A 88 6.71 -2.94 -10.32
CA ARG A 88 7.61 -2.92 -11.45
C ARG A 88 9.02 -3.32 -11.02
N GLY A 89 9.64 -4.28 -11.71
CA GLY A 89 10.94 -4.85 -11.35
C GLY A 89 10.96 -5.88 -10.21
N TYR A 90 9.85 -6.07 -9.50
CA TYR A 90 9.74 -7.14 -8.49
C TYR A 90 9.24 -8.40 -9.17
N HIS A 91 10.09 -9.44 -9.18
CA HIS A 91 9.78 -10.68 -9.91
C HIS A 91 8.39 -11.24 -9.50
N PRO A 92 7.54 -11.63 -10.47
CA PRO A 92 7.78 -11.77 -11.90
C PRO A 92 7.44 -10.51 -12.75
N SER A 93 7.08 -9.37 -12.16
CA SER A 93 6.89 -8.11 -12.91
C SER A 93 8.19 -7.64 -13.54
N THR A 94 8.11 -7.14 -14.78
CA THR A 94 9.27 -6.64 -15.53
C THR A 94 9.55 -5.16 -15.25
N GLY A 95 10.59 -4.60 -15.88
CA GLY A 95 10.98 -3.20 -15.77
C GLY A 95 11.83 -2.88 -14.55
N SER A 96 11.87 -1.60 -14.19
CA SER A 96 12.63 -1.08 -13.06
C SER A 96 11.75 -0.23 -12.15
N PRO A 97 11.83 -0.37 -10.82
CA PRO A 97 11.00 0.38 -9.91
C PRO A 97 11.48 1.82 -9.78
N SER A 98 10.53 2.73 -9.63
CA SER A 98 10.72 4.11 -9.18
C SER A 98 9.43 4.61 -8.54
N ALA A 99 9.49 5.71 -7.79
CA ALA A 99 8.28 6.31 -7.26
C ALA A 99 7.29 6.66 -8.36
N ASP A 100 7.76 7.34 -9.41
CA ASP A 100 6.93 7.71 -10.56
C ASP A 100 6.27 6.49 -11.22
N ALA A 101 7.06 5.43 -11.46
CA ALA A 101 6.54 4.21 -12.06
C ALA A 101 5.44 3.55 -11.19
N LEU A 102 5.62 3.48 -9.86
CA LEU A 102 4.61 2.94 -8.95
C LEU A 102 3.33 3.80 -8.96
N LEU A 103 3.47 5.12 -8.98
CA LEU A 103 2.34 6.05 -9.00
C LEU A 103 1.58 6.00 -10.34
N GLU A 104 2.29 5.82 -11.46
CA GLU A 104 1.71 5.69 -12.80
C GLU A 104 1.05 4.32 -13.02
N ASP A 105 1.61 3.25 -12.46
CA ASP A 105 1.06 1.90 -12.57
C ASP A 105 -0.22 1.73 -11.74
N ALA A 106 -0.34 2.40 -10.59
CA ALA A 106 -1.45 2.19 -9.66
C ALA A 106 -2.85 2.32 -10.28
N PRO A 107 -3.17 3.31 -11.14
CA PRO A 107 -4.46 3.37 -11.82
C PRO A 107 -4.73 2.18 -12.75
N LEU A 108 -3.70 1.65 -13.44
CA LEU A 108 -3.83 0.47 -14.31
C LEU A 108 -4.15 -0.78 -13.48
N LEU A 109 -3.46 -0.94 -12.35
CA LEU A 109 -3.69 -2.06 -11.43
C LEU A 109 -5.08 -2.00 -10.80
N PHE A 110 -5.54 -0.81 -10.45
CA PHE A 110 -6.89 -0.56 -9.97
C PHE A 110 -7.94 -0.96 -11.02
N ASP A 111 -7.77 -0.48 -12.24
CA ASP A 111 -8.72 -0.72 -13.33
C ASP A 111 -8.81 -2.23 -13.66
N GLU A 112 -7.69 -2.96 -13.65
CA GLU A 112 -7.68 -4.41 -13.83
C GLU A 112 -8.36 -5.14 -12.65
N ALA A 113 -8.10 -4.73 -11.42
CA ALA A 113 -8.73 -5.32 -10.24
C ALA A 113 -10.25 -5.10 -10.25
N MET A 114 -10.71 -3.89 -10.60
CA MET A 114 -12.12 -3.57 -10.76
C MET A 114 -12.79 -4.40 -11.85
N LYS A 115 -12.15 -4.53 -13.01
CA LYS A 115 -12.62 -5.35 -14.13
C LYS A 115 -12.71 -6.82 -13.75
N ARG A 116 -11.70 -7.33 -13.04
CA ARG A 116 -11.63 -8.75 -12.64
C ARG A 116 -12.69 -9.14 -11.62
N VAL A 117 -12.88 -8.29 -10.63
CA VAL A 117 -13.75 -8.58 -9.48
C VAL A 117 -15.16 -8.07 -9.70
N GLY A 118 -15.35 -6.88 -10.28
CA GLY A 118 -16.64 -6.20 -10.34
C GLY A 118 -17.24 -6.00 -8.94
N PRO A 119 -16.53 -5.33 -8.02
CA PRO A 119 -16.97 -5.19 -6.65
C PRO A 119 -18.06 -4.13 -6.50
N GLU A 120 -18.84 -4.21 -5.42
CA GLU A 120 -19.75 -3.17 -4.99
C GLU A 120 -19.04 -2.12 -4.14
N ARG A 121 -17.94 -2.51 -3.47
CA ARG A 121 -17.08 -1.64 -2.66
C ARG A 121 -15.62 -1.93 -2.90
N ILE A 122 -14.80 -0.87 -2.95
CA ILE A 122 -13.37 -0.98 -3.03
C ILE A 122 -12.67 -0.19 -1.93
N VAL A 123 -11.81 -0.87 -1.18
CA VAL A 123 -10.92 -0.28 -0.19
C VAL A 123 -9.47 -0.58 -0.60
N VAL A 124 -8.63 0.43 -0.51
CA VAL A 124 -7.20 0.28 -0.79
C VAL A 124 -6.44 0.19 0.53
N ALA A 125 -5.57 -0.81 0.65
CA ALA A 125 -4.66 -0.96 1.78
C ALA A 125 -3.22 -0.68 1.33
N GLY A 126 -2.59 0.34 1.90
CA GLY A 126 -1.21 0.73 1.60
C GLY A 126 -0.30 0.62 2.82
N PHE A 127 0.84 -0.08 2.66
CA PHE A 127 1.80 -0.35 3.73
C PHE A 127 3.11 0.40 3.46
N SER A 128 3.57 1.23 4.39
CA SER A 128 4.81 2.00 4.26
C SER A 128 4.83 2.75 2.91
N ILE A 129 5.76 2.45 2.00
CA ILE A 129 5.82 3.07 0.67
C ILE A 129 4.49 2.93 -0.11
N GLY A 130 3.78 1.82 0.06
CA GLY A 130 2.46 1.59 -0.53
C GLY A 130 1.39 2.57 -0.05
N SER A 131 1.58 3.22 1.11
CA SER A 131 0.67 4.27 1.59
C SER A 131 0.71 5.52 0.70
N GLY A 132 1.89 5.86 0.18
CA GLY A 132 2.05 6.93 -0.82
C GLY A 132 1.34 6.59 -2.14
N VAL A 133 1.44 5.33 -2.57
CA VAL A 133 0.73 4.84 -3.77
C VAL A 133 -0.79 4.92 -3.58
N ALA A 134 -1.30 4.47 -2.43
CA ALA A 134 -2.72 4.52 -2.09
C ALA A 134 -3.25 5.97 -2.03
N ALA A 135 -2.50 6.87 -1.40
CA ALA A 135 -2.84 8.29 -1.32
C ALA A 135 -2.95 8.91 -2.73
N ARG A 136 -1.98 8.67 -3.61
CA ARG A 136 -2.01 9.15 -5.00
C ARG A 136 -3.18 8.57 -5.77
N LEU A 137 -3.44 7.27 -5.63
CA LEU A 137 -4.55 6.60 -6.31
C LEU A 137 -5.91 7.21 -5.95
N SER A 138 -6.11 7.66 -4.72
CA SER A 138 -7.36 8.32 -4.28
C SER A 138 -7.67 9.63 -5.01
N ARG A 139 -6.66 10.26 -5.60
CA ARG A 139 -6.83 11.44 -6.49
C ARG A 139 -7.25 11.07 -7.90
N LEU A 140 -6.96 9.85 -8.32
CA LEU A 140 -7.10 9.40 -9.71
C LEU A 140 -8.30 8.47 -9.91
N ARG A 141 -8.77 7.83 -8.84
CA ARG A 141 -9.89 6.89 -8.84
C ARG A 141 -10.77 7.10 -7.61
N LYS A 142 -12.05 6.83 -7.78
CA LYS A 142 -13.00 6.83 -6.67
C LYS A 142 -12.81 5.57 -5.84
N LEU A 143 -12.55 5.76 -4.55
CA LEU A 143 -12.41 4.70 -3.55
C LEU A 143 -13.51 4.86 -2.50
N ASP A 144 -14.01 3.76 -1.97
CA ASP A 144 -14.96 3.79 -0.84
C ASP A 144 -14.22 4.01 0.49
N GLY A 145 -12.93 3.66 0.54
CA GLY A 145 -12.06 3.93 1.67
C GLY A 145 -10.61 3.57 1.41
N MET A 146 -9.73 3.98 2.33
CA MET A 146 -8.34 3.54 2.34
C MET A 146 -7.85 3.29 3.76
N ILE A 147 -6.95 2.30 3.90
CA ILE A 147 -6.25 1.97 5.14
C ILE A 147 -4.76 2.17 4.90
N LEU A 148 -4.16 3.10 5.61
CA LEU A 148 -2.75 3.46 5.50
C LEU A 148 -2.01 2.97 6.74
N VAL A 149 -1.04 2.09 6.55
CA VAL A 149 -0.25 1.48 7.63
C VAL A 149 1.16 2.03 7.60
N THR A 150 1.64 2.50 8.74
CA THR A 150 2.94 3.18 8.89
C THR A 150 3.18 4.23 7.80
N PRO A 151 2.22 5.15 7.58
CA PRO A 151 2.26 6.08 6.47
C PRO A 151 3.11 7.31 6.79
N PHE A 152 3.51 8.01 5.74
CA PHE A 152 4.32 9.22 5.78
C PHE A 152 3.66 10.38 5.01
N ASP A 153 4.08 11.60 5.29
CA ASP A 153 3.65 12.81 4.58
C ASP A 153 4.36 12.99 3.23
N SER A 154 5.69 12.75 3.20
CA SER A 154 6.55 12.91 2.03
C SER A 154 7.71 11.91 2.10
N LEU A 155 7.93 11.16 1.02
CA LEU A 155 9.03 10.19 0.97
C LEU A 155 10.41 10.90 1.02
N ARG A 156 10.49 12.11 0.47
CA ARG A 156 11.68 12.96 0.59
C ARG A 156 11.99 13.31 2.04
N ALA A 157 10.96 13.67 2.81
CA ALA A 157 11.14 14.01 4.21
C ALA A 157 11.58 12.80 5.04
N VAL A 158 11.02 11.61 4.78
CA VAL A 158 11.49 10.36 5.38
C VAL A 158 12.97 10.10 5.05
N ALA A 159 13.35 10.23 3.80
CA ALA A 159 14.75 10.05 3.38
C ALA A 159 15.69 11.04 4.06
N GLN A 160 15.24 12.28 4.27
CA GLN A 160 16.01 13.30 4.98
C GLN A 160 16.16 12.99 6.47
N ASP A 161 15.13 12.45 7.12
CA ASP A 161 15.19 12.03 8.52
C ASP A 161 16.14 10.85 8.72
N LEU A 162 16.13 9.89 7.79
CA LEU A 162 17.02 8.72 7.84
C LEU A 162 18.49 9.09 7.55
N TYR A 163 18.72 10.09 6.71
CA TYR A 163 20.07 10.51 6.26
C TYR A 163 20.29 12.02 6.42
N PRO A 164 20.23 12.57 7.64
CA PRO A 164 20.26 14.04 7.87
C PRO A 164 21.59 14.69 7.45
N TRP A 165 22.65 13.92 7.33
CA TRP A 165 24.00 14.38 6.91
C TRP A 165 24.17 14.40 5.37
N LEU A 166 23.24 13.84 4.60
CA LEU A 166 23.27 13.88 3.14
C LEU A 166 22.43 15.05 2.62
N PRO A 167 22.93 15.87 1.71
CA PRO A 167 22.12 16.89 1.02
C PRO A 167 21.17 16.23 0.00
N ILE A 168 20.16 15.50 0.49
CA ILE A 168 19.25 14.71 -0.33
C ILE A 168 18.34 15.61 -1.17
N VAL A 169 17.83 16.69 -0.57
CA VAL A 169 16.73 17.52 -1.12
C VAL A 169 16.93 17.93 -2.59
N PRO A 170 18.08 18.47 -3.03
CA PRO A 170 18.22 18.91 -4.42
C PRO A 170 18.37 17.76 -5.44
N PHE A 171 18.56 16.52 -4.99
CA PHE A 171 18.86 15.38 -5.86
C PHE A 171 17.88 14.22 -5.69
N PHE A 172 16.84 14.37 -4.85
CA PHE A 172 15.88 13.32 -4.58
C PHE A 172 14.88 13.19 -5.72
N GLN A 173 14.83 12.00 -6.33
CA GLN A 173 14.02 11.74 -7.54
C GLN A 173 12.80 10.84 -7.30
N HIS A 174 12.64 10.33 -6.08
CA HIS A 174 11.58 9.35 -5.77
C HIS A 174 10.50 9.94 -4.86
N GLU A 175 10.01 11.16 -5.15
CA GLU A 175 9.02 11.81 -4.32
C GLU A 175 7.65 11.13 -4.40
N MET A 176 7.06 10.95 -3.22
CA MET A 176 5.64 10.63 -3.02
C MET A 176 5.11 11.60 -1.97
N ALA A 177 4.36 12.60 -2.39
CA ALA A 177 3.81 13.65 -1.54
C ALA A 177 2.44 13.24 -0.99
N ALA A 178 2.39 12.20 -0.15
CA ALA A 178 1.15 11.60 0.31
C ALA A 178 0.24 12.59 1.06
N ALA A 179 0.81 13.52 1.83
CA ALA A 179 0.03 14.54 2.52
C ALA A 179 -0.68 15.50 1.54
N ASP A 180 -0.02 15.87 0.44
CA ASP A 180 -0.61 16.72 -0.59
C ASP A 180 -1.68 15.97 -1.39
N ASP A 181 -1.48 14.68 -1.61
CA ASP A 181 -2.46 13.81 -2.27
C ASP A 181 -3.72 13.61 -1.40
N LEU A 182 -3.60 13.56 -0.08
CA LEU A 182 -4.75 13.49 0.83
C LEU A 182 -5.43 14.83 1.09
N ALA A 183 -4.75 15.94 0.83
CA ALA A 183 -5.30 17.26 1.06
C ALA A 183 -6.55 17.50 0.22
N GLY A 184 -7.69 17.72 0.90
CA GLY A 184 -8.98 17.92 0.25
C GLY A 184 -9.60 16.65 -0.37
N SER A 185 -9.02 15.46 -0.16
CA SER A 185 -9.65 14.20 -0.53
C SER A 185 -10.85 13.92 0.37
N ALA A 186 -11.99 13.55 -0.25
CA ALA A 186 -13.19 13.12 0.46
C ALA A 186 -13.20 11.62 0.74
N THR A 187 -12.20 10.86 0.26
CA THR A 187 -12.11 9.42 0.51
C THR A 187 -11.88 9.16 1.99
N PRO A 188 -12.73 8.33 2.64
CA PRO A 188 -12.52 7.94 4.03
C PRO A 188 -11.16 7.30 4.26
N VAL A 189 -10.42 7.77 5.27
CA VAL A 189 -9.06 7.32 5.58
C VAL A 189 -9.00 6.70 6.96
N ALA A 190 -8.35 5.55 7.07
CA ALA A 190 -7.88 4.99 8.32
C ALA A 190 -6.34 5.06 8.37
N ILE A 191 -5.77 5.46 9.49
CA ILE A 191 -4.33 5.48 9.73
C ILE A 191 -4.02 4.52 10.88
N ILE A 192 -3.06 3.62 10.65
CA ILE A 192 -2.50 2.74 11.68
C ILE A 192 -0.98 2.95 11.70
N SER A 193 -0.45 3.34 12.84
CA SER A 193 0.98 3.63 13.01
C SER A 193 1.62 2.77 14.09
N ALA A 194 2.92 2.65 14.08
CA ALA A 194 3.72 1.99 15.11
C ALA A 194 4.28 3.04 16.08
N GLU A 195 4.17 2.79 17.39
CA GLU A 195 4.66 3.73 18.39
C GLU A 195 6.18 3.90 18.37
N GLN A 196 6.90 2.80 18.10
CA GLN A 196 8.36 2.76 18.07
C GLN A 196 8.88 2.59 16.64
N ASP A 197 8.23 3.27 15.68
CA ASP A 197 8.64 3.20 14.28
C ASP A 197 10.01 3.85 14.09
N GLU A 198 11.01 3.03 13.78
CA GLU A 198 12.40 3.44 13.58
C GLU A 198 12.69 3.92 12.15
N ILE A 199 11.74 3.75 11.23
CA ILE A 199 11.88 4.14 9.81
C ILE A 199 11.03 5.37 9.50
N ILE A 200 9.73 5.30 9.81
CA ILE A 200 8.80 6.43 9.64
C ILE A 200 8.57 7.10 10.99
N GLN A 201 9.34 8.14 11.27
CA GLN A 201 9.20 8.87 12.51
C GLN A 201 7.76 9.35 12.71
N THR A 202 7.29 9.38 13.95
CA THR A 202 5.93 9.80 14.31
C THR A 202 5.58 11.17 13.72
N THR A 203 6.53 12.08 13.63
CA THR A 203 6.35 13.40 13.02
C THR A 203 5.91 13.35 11.56
N ARG A 204 6.32 12.32 10.81
CA ARG A 204 5.92 12.12 9.40
C ARG A 204 4.46 11.68 9.31
N THR A 205 4.07 10.75 10.17
CA THR A 205 2.66 10.30 10.26
C THR A 205 1.76 11.42 10.79
N ASP A 206 2.22 12.22 11.76
CA ASP A 206 1.46 13.35 12.31
C ASP A 206 1.22 14.43 11.26
N ALA A 207 2.22 14.73 10.43
CA ALA A 207 2.08 15.66 9.33
C ALA A 207 1.04 15.16 8.30
N LEU A 208 1.00 13.86 8.03
CA LEU A 208 -0.03 13.25 7.18
C LEU A 208 -1.43 13.36 7.81
N ARG A 209 -1.57 13.05 9.12
CA ARG A 209 -2.84 13.16 9.86
C ARG A 209 -3.48 14.53 9.73
N GLN A 210 -2.68 15.59 9.86
CA GLN A 210 -3.13 16.98 9.75
C GLN A 210 -3.71 17.31 8.36
N ARG A 211 -3.32 16.58 7.33
CA ARG A 211 -3.75 16.81 5.94
C ARG A 211 -4.90 15.89 5.50
N ALA A 212 -5.15 14.82 6.24
CA ALA A 212 -6.22 13.85 5.95
C ALA A 212 -7.59 14.44 6.26
N GLY A 213 -8.29 14.98 5.24
CA GLY A 213 -9.57 15.67 5.40
C GLY A 213 -10.74 14.77 5.83
N ALA A 214 -10.67 13.47 5.57
CA ALA A 214 -11.73 12.49 5.87
C ALA A 214 -11.22 11.34 6.76
N LEU A 215 -10.42 11.65 7.78
CA LEU A 215 -9.92 10.68 8.75
C LEU A 215 -11.09 10.08 9.56
N LYS A 216 -11.28 8.75 9.46
CA LYS A 216 -12.36 7.99 10.12
C LYS A 216 -11.86 7.08 11.23
N PHE A 217 -10.61 6.65 11.15
CA PHE A 217 -9.98 5.78 12.12
C PHE A 217 -8.52 6.17 12.27
N ASP A 218 -8.04 6.19 13.50
CA ASP A 218 -6.63 6.50 13.81
C ASP A 218 -6.19 5.67 15.01
N ARG A 219 -5.16 4.86 14.84
CA ARG A 219 -4.61 4.04 15.91
C ARG A 219 -3.11 3.92 15.83
N THR A 220 -2.46 4.17 16.96
CA THR A 220 -1.05 3.84 17.17
C THR A 220 -0.94 2.53 17.94
N ILE A 221 -0.20 1.57 17.40
CA ILE A 221 0.04 0.27 18.05
C ILE A 221 1.17 0.42 19.04
N ALA A 222 0.86 0.26 20.32
CA ALA A 222 1.81 0.46 21.42
C ALA A 222 2.95 -0.56 21.36
N GLY A 223 4.20 -0.06 21.51
CA GLY A 223 5.41 -0.88 21.50
C GLY A 223 5.75 -1.54 20.17
N ALA A 224 5.03 -1.23 19.09
CA ALA A 224 5.33 -1.75 17.76
C ALA A 224 6.41 -0.93 17.06
N GLY A 225 7.35 -1.61 16.39
CA GLY A 225 8.27 -1.05 15.41
C GLY A 225 7.73 -1.15 13.98
N HIS A 226 8.48 -0.60 13.02
CA HIS A 226 8.06 -0.56 11.60
C HIS A 226 7.79 -1.95 11.01
N ASN A 227 8.64 -2.91 11.31
CA ASN A 227 8.60 -4.23 10.68
C ASN A 227 7.90 -5.30 11.53
N ASP A 228 7.77 -5.12 12.84
CA ASP A 228 7.13 -6.10 13.71
C ASP A 228 5.63 -5.91 13.89
N ILE A 229 5.11 -4.73 13.56
CA ILE A 229 3.69 -4.39 13.64
C ILE A 229 2.79 -5.42 12.95
N TYR A 230 3.22 -5.96 11.82
CA TYR A 230 2.43 -6.88 10.99
C TYR A 230 2.10 -8.22 11.66
N HIS A 231 2.90 -8.64 12.65
CA HIS A 231 2.74 -9.91 13.37
C HIS A 231 1.90 -9.77 14.65
N ARG A 232 1.45 -8.58 14.98
CA ARG A 232 0.74 -8.29 16.23
C ARG A 232 -0.76 -8.51 16.10
N ALA A 233 -1.37 -9.15 17.10
CA ALA A 233 -2.81 -9.40 17.13
C ALA A 233 -3.64 -8.12 17.24
N ASP A 234 -3.16 -7.12 18.00
CA ASP A 234 -3.78 -5.81 18.15
C ASP A 234 -3.79 -5.01 16.84
N PHE A 235 -2.73 -5.16 16.02
CA PHE A 235 -2.69 -4.60 14.69
C PHE A 235 -3.73 -5.25 13.77
N GLN A 236 -3.81 -6.58 13.74
CA GLN A 236 -4.78 -7.29 12.90
C GLN A 236 -6.22 -6.95 13.28
N ALA A 237 -6.51 -6.81 14.57
CA ALA A 237 -7.81 -6.32 15.05
C ALA A 237 -8.07 -4.89 14.56
N SER A 238 -7.07 -4.01 14.64
CA SER A 238 -7.17 -2.62 14.17
C SER A 238 -7.43 -2.52 12.65
N MET A 239 -6.87 -3.42 11.85
CA MET A 239 -7.15 -3.48 10.40
C MET A 239 -8.63 -3.77 10.12
N ARG A 240 -9.26 -4.68 10.87
CA ARG A 240 -10.69 -5.00 10.73
C ARG A 240 -11.57 -3.83 11.17
N GLU A 241 -11.26 -3.21 12.30
CA GLU A 241 -11.97 -2.00 12.77
C GLU A 241 -11.80 -0.83 11.76
N ALA A 242 -10.62 -0.68 11.19
CA ALA A 242 -10.34 0.32 10.16
C ALA A 242 -11.21 0.11 8.91
N LEU A 243 -11.35 -1.14 8.43
CA LEU A 243 -12.22 -1.45 7.29
C LEU A 243 -13.67 -1.06 7.57
N GLU A 244 -14.20 -1.39 8.75
CA GLU A 244 -15.55 -1.02 9.14
C GLU A 244 -15.74 0.50 9.24
N ALA A 245 -14.73 1.23 9.70
CA ALA A 245 -14.78 2.68 9.84
C ALA A 245 -14.75 3.42 8.49
N VAL A 246 -13.99 2.93 7.50
CA VAL A 246 -13.87 3.59 6.18
C VAL A 246 -14.90 3.13 5.17
N ALA A 247 -15.43 1.91 5.30
CA ALA A 247 -16.42 1.32 4.41
C ALA A 247 -17.45 0.50 5.22
N PRO A 248 -18.32 1.15 5.98
CA PRO A 248 -19.34 0.47 6.79
C PRO A 248 -20.29 -0.37 5.92
N LYS A 249 -20.77 -1.49 6.49
CA LYS A 249 -21.68 -2.45 5.80
C LYS A 249 -23.02 -1.80 5.45
#